data_a9e16e582cc3a31e9ebaeceb9f024384
#
_entry.id   a9e16e582cc3a31e9ebaeceb9f024384
#
_cell.length_a   1.000
_cell.length_b   1.000
_cell.length_c   1.000
_cell.angle_alpha   90.00
_cell.angle_beta   90.00
_cell.angle_gamma   90.00
#
_symmetry.space_group_name_H-M   'P 1'
#
loop_
_entity.id
_entity.type
_entity.pdbx_description
1 polymer ?
#
loop_
_entity_poly.entity_id
_entity_poly.type
_entity_poly.pdbx_seq_one_letter_code
_entity_poly.pdbx_strand_id
1 'polypeptide(L)'
;CLLASVVDWSETRIVCRAVSHADPDNPLRAEGRLGAASGIEYAAQAMAVHGSLLAKVGDGPRQGYLTSVRNVQLHVARLDDLLGEVDVEAERLSGDANHVLYQF
;
A
#
# COMPACT_ATOMS: atom_id res chain seq x y z
N CYS A 1 -1.69 -11.24 -3.83
CA CYS A 1 -1.13 -9.95 -3.41
C CYS A 1 -1.18 -8.94 -4.56
N LEU A 2 -1.56 -7.71 -4.27
CA LEU A 2 -1.64 -6.65 -5.28
C LEU A 2 -0.26 -6.13 -5.70
N LEU A 3 0.72 -6.22 -4.80
CA LEU A 3 2.07 -5.70 -5.02
C LEU A 3 2.94 -6.75 -5.72
N ALA A 4 3.73 -6.32 -6.69
CA ALA A 4 4.65 -7.21 -7.41
C ALA A 4 6.01 -7.31 -6.72
N SER A 5 6.55 -6.21 -6.20
CA SER A 5 7.88 -6.18 -5.61
C SER A 5 8.06 -5.02 -4.64
N VAL A 6 9.06 -5.16 -3.76
CA VAL A 6 9.57 -4.05 -2.95
C VAL A 6 10.76 -3.45 -3.71
N VAL A 7 10.68 -2.17 -4.01
CA VAL A 7 11.74 -1.46 -4.73
C VAL A 7 12.83 -0.98 -3.78
N ASP A 8 12.42 -0.46 -2.63
CA ASP A 8 13.32 0.07 -1.62
C ASP A 8 12.60 0.15 -0.28
N TRP A 9 13.35 0.07 0.83
CA TRP A 9 12.77 0.26 2.15
C TRP A 9 13.83 0.66 3.17
N SER A 10 13.36 1.31 4.22
CA SER A 10 14.15 1.67 5.39
C SER A 10 13.28 1.52 6.63
N GLU A 11 13.77 1.90 7.80
CA GLU A 11 12.98 1.85 9.04
C GLU A 11 11.72 2.72 8.99
N THR A 12 11.73 3.77 8.16
CA THR A 12 10.64 4.75 8.14
C THR A 12 9.89 4.79 6.82
N ARG A 13 10.36 4.09 5.78
CA ARG A 13 9.78 4.24 4.44
C ARG A 13 9.81 2.93 3.67
N ILE A 14 8.83 2.73 2.83
CA ILE A 14 8.80 1.64 1.86
C ILE A 14 8.28 2.15 0.52
N VAL A 15 8.87 1.65 -0.56
CA VAL A 15 8.37 1.84 -1.92
C VAL A 15 8.16 0.48 -2.54
N CYS A 16 6.95 0.23 -2.98
CA CYS A 16 6.56 -1.00 -3.67
C CYS A 16 6.14 -0.69 -5.09
N ARG A 17 6.20 -1.71 -5.94
CA ARG A 17 5.79 -1.59 -7.33
C ARG A 17 4.69 -2.60 -7.61
N ALA A 18 3.70 -2.18 -8.40
CA ALA A 18 2.55 -3.01 -8.74
C ALA A 18 2.25 -2.89 -10.23
N VAL A 19 1.77 -4.00 -10.80
CA VAL A 19 1.26 -4.04 -12.17
C VAL A 19 -0.18 -4.59 -12.20
N SER A 20 -0.68 -5.03 -11.06
CA SER A 20 -2.01 -5.64 -10.94
C SER A 20 -3.16 -4.67 -11.23
N HIS A 21 -2.91 -3.36 -11.23
CA HIS A 21 -3.91 -2.37 -11.58
C HIS A 21 -4.43 -2.54 -13.02
N ALA A 22 -3.62 -3.08 -13.91
CA ALA A 22 -3.98 -3.36 -15.29
C ALA A 22 -4.52 -4.77 -15.51
N ASP A 23 -4.46 -5.64 -14.51
CA ASP A 23 -4.90 -7.02 -14.61
C ASP A 23 -6.42 -7.09 -14.62
N PRO A 24 -7.07 -7.67 -15.67
CA PRO A 24 -8.52 -7.83 -15.72
C PRO A 24 -9.08 -8.68 -14.59
N ASP A 25 -8.27 -9.56 -13.99
CA ASP A 25 -8.68 -10.46 -12.92
C ASP A 25 -8.41 -9.86 -11.52
N ASN A 26 -8.02 -8.60 -11.42
CA ASN A 26 -7.79 -7.95 -10.14
C ASN A 26 -9.06 -8.03 -9.27
N PRO A 27 -8.98 -8.57 -8.04
CA PRO A 27 -10.15 -8.79 -7.20
C PRO A 27 -10.87 -7.50 -6.77
N LEU A 28 -10.20 -6.35 -6.89
CA LEU A 28 -10.79 -5.05 -6.54
C LEU A 28 -11.55 -4.42 -7.71
N ARG A 29 -11.51 -5.00 -8.88
CA ARG A 29 -12.25 -4.47 -10.02
C ARG A 29 -13.75 -4.62 -9.83
N ALA A 30 -14.47 -3.58 -10.24
CA ALA A 30 -15.91 -3.55 -10.29
C ALA A 30 -16.35 -3.00 -11.65
N GLU A 31 -17.26 -3.68 -12.33
CA GLU A 31 -17.77 -3.27 -13.66
C GLU A 31 -16.66 -3.05 -14.69
N GLY A 32 -15.61 -3.88 -14.63
CA GLY A 32 -14.46 -3.78 -15.54
C GLY A 32 -13.50 -2.64 -15.21
N ARG A 33 -13.65 -1.98 -14.07
CA ARG A 33 -12.83 -0.84 -13.65
C ARG A 33 -12.18 -1.06 -12.29
N LEU A 34 -11.00 -0.49 -12.14
CA LEU A 34 -10.35 -0.37 -10.85
C LEU A 34 -10.39 1.10 -10.43
N GLY A 35 -11.25 1.43 -9.49
CA GLY A 35 -11.39 2.80 -8.99
C GLY A 35 -10.14 3.28 -8.26
N ALA A 36 -9.89 4.59 -8.29
CA ALA A 36 -8.71 5.18 -7.65
C ALA A 36 -8.69 4.95 -6.14
N ALA A 37 -9.85 4.88 -5.48
CA ALA A 37 -9.93 4.59 -4.05
C ALA A 37 -9.35 3.22 -3.69
N SER A 38 -9.25 2.28 -4.62
CA SER A 38 -8.58 0.99 -4.41
C SER A 38 -7.08 1.15 -4.14
N GLY A 39 -6.50 2.31 -4.47
CA GLY A 39 -5.12 2.64 -4.11
C GLY A 39 -4.87 2.61 -2.61
N ILE A 40 -5.91 2.85 -1.79
CA ILE A 40 -5.80 2.74 -0.34
C ILE A 40 -5.46 1.31 0.07
N GLU A 41 -6.04 0.31 -0.59
CA GLU A 41 -5.72 -1.10 -0.34
C GLU A 41 -4.28 -1.42 -0.74
N TYR A 42 -3.80 -0.87 -1.84
CA TYR A 42 -2.40 -1.00 -2.24
C TYR A 42 -1.47 -0.43 -1.18
N ALA A 43 -1.79 0.75 -0.65
CA ALA A 43 -1.02 1.38 0.40
C ALA A 43 -1.06 0.55 1.69
N ALA A 44 -2.22 0.01 2.06
CA ALA A 44 -2.35 -0.85 3.24
C ALA A 44 -1.45 -2.09 3.12
N GLN A 45 -1.38 -2.71 1.93
CA GLN A 45 -0.49 -3.85 1.71
C GLN A 45 0.98 -3.45 1.80
N ALA A 46 1.36 -2.28 1.28
CA ALA A 46 2.72 -1.78 1.42
C ALA A 46 3.10 -1.56 2.89
N MET A 47 2.21 -1.02 3.69
CA MET A 47 2.42 -0.84 5.13
C MET A 47 2.56 -2.18 5.86
N ALA A 48 1.77 -3.18 5.48
CA ALA A 48 1.86 -4.52 6.06
C ALA A 48 3.20 -5.18 5.73
N VAL A 49 3.67 -5.04 4.49
CA VAL A 49 4.99 -5.54 4.08
C VAL A 49 6.09 -4.84 4.87
N HIS A 50 5.99 -3.52 5.04
CA HIS A 50 6.96 -2.75 5.84
C HIS A 50 7.04 -3.28 7.27
N GLY A 51 5.88 -3.52 7.90
CA GLY A 51 5.82 -4.10 9.24
C GLY A 51 6.49 -5.47 9.32
N SER A 52 6.29 -6.30 8.30
CA SER A 52 6.94 -7.63 8.23
C SER A 52 8.45 -7.53 8.07
N LEU A 53 8.94 -6.58 7.28
CA LEU A 53 10.38 -6.37 7.10
C LEU A 53 11.02 -5.85 8.39
N LEU A 54 10.37 -4.93 9.08
CA LEU A 54 10.85 -4.43 10.37
C LEU A 54 10.89 -5.52 11.43
N ALA A 55 9.93 -6.43 11.43
CA ALA A 55 9.88 -7.56 12.35
C ALA A 55 11.10 -8.48 12.20
N LYS A 56 11.61 -8.64 10.98
CA LYS A 56 12.82 -9.44 10.71
C LYS A 56 14.10 -8.81 11.27
N VAL A 57 14.07 -7.51 11.52
CA VAL A 57 15.24 -6.76 11.98
C VAL A 57 15.31 -6.70 13.52
N GLY A 58 14.25 -7.09 14.22
CA GLY A 58 14.30 -7.13 15.67
C GLY A 58 12.99 -6.91 16.39
N ASP A 59 12.00 -6.40 15.73
CA ASP A 59 10.64 -6.28 16.29
C ASP A 59 9.86 -7.55 15.97
N GLY A 60 9.15 -8.08 16.94
CA GLY A 60 8.29 -9.24 16.74
C GLY A 60 7.16 -8.94 15.73
N PRO A 61 6.60 -10.00 15.12
CA PRO A 61 5.49 -9.82 14.19
C PRO A 61 4.31 -9.15 14.89
N ARG A 62 3.70 -8.18 14.22
CA ARG A 62 2.55 -7.45 14.73
C ARG A 62 1.42 -7.53 13.73
N GLN A 63 0.24 -7.82 14.22
CA GLN A 63 -0.96 -7.65 13.43
C GLN A 63 -1.36 -6.18 13.43
N GLY A 64 -1.66 -5.66 12.25
CA GLY A 64 -2.16 -4.31 12.10
C GLY A 64 -3.43 -4.30 11.26
N TYR A 65 -4.32 -3.39 11.60
CA TYR A 65 -5.53 -3.14 10.85
C TYR A 65 -5.58 -1.67 10.47
N LEU A 66 -5.98 -1.41 9.24
CA LEU A 66 -6.27 -0.04 8.84
C LEU A 66 -7.59 0.38 9.49
N THR A 67 -7.51 1.28 10.47
CA THR A 67 -8.68 1.71 11.23
C THR A 67 -9.27 3.02 10.74
N SER A 68 -8.45 3.90 10.17
CA SER A 68 -8.93 5.16 9.62
C SER A 68 -7.99 5.71 8.56
N VAL A 69 -8.56 6.45 7.63
CA VAL A 69 -7.84 7.15 6.58
C VAL A 69 -8.36 8.58 6.56
N ARG A 70 -7.44 9.54 6.46
CA ARG A 70 -7.78 10.97 6.47
C ARG A 70 -7.10 11.68 5.31
N ASN A 71 -7.69 12.78 4.87
CA ASN A 71 -7.11 13.67 3.86
C ASN A 71 -6.76 12.96 2.56
N VAL A 72 -7.58 12.01 2.16
CA VAL A 72 -7.39 11.29 0.89
C VAL A 72 -7.69 12.23 -0.26
N GLN A 73 -6.75 12.34 -1.20
CA GLN A 73 -6.93 13.10 -2.43
C GLN A 73 -6.79 12.16 -3.61
N LEU A 74 -7.78 12.12 -4.46
CA LEU A 74 -7.79 11.29 -5.66
C LEU A 74 -7.60 12.20 -6.88
N HIS A 75 -6.44 12.05 -7.54
CA HIS A 75 -6.09 12.86 -8.71
C HIS A 75 -6.54 12.23 -10.02
N VAL A 76 -7.00 10.98 -9.96
CA VAL A 76 -7.57 10.24 -11.08
C VAL A 76 -8.82 9.50 -10.59
N ALA A 77 -9.71 9.12 -11.50
CA ALA A 77 -10.94 8.41 -11.14
C ALA A 77 -10.73 6.89 -11.08
N ARG A 78 -9.79 6.37 -11.83
CA ARG A 78 -9.54 4.93 -11.94
C ARG A 78 -8.06 4.65 -12.13
N LEU A 79 -7.63 3.43 -11.74
CA LEU A 79 -6.23 3.00 -11.82
C LEU A 79 -5.96 2.08 -13.02
N ASP A 80 -6.96 1.36 -13.50
CA ASP A 80 -6.79 0.33 -14.53
C ASP A 80 -6.38 0.89 -15.89
N ASP A 81 -6.57 2.17 -16.13
CA ASP A 81 -6.17 2.84 -17.37
C ASP A 81 -4.79 3.51 -17.29
N LEU A 82 -4.11 3.44 -16.14
CA LEU A 82 -2.76 3.95 -16.00
C LEU A 82 -1.78 3.05 -16.76
N LEU A 83 -0.92 3.66 -17.55
CA LEU A 83 0.10 2.94 -18.31
C LEU A 83 1.30 2.62 -17.43
N GLY A 84 1.93 1.45 -17.69
CA GLY A 84 3.13 1.04 -16.98
C GLY A 84 2.87 0.57 -15.57
N GLU A 85 3.88 0.69 -14.74
CA GLU A 85 3.87 0.24 -13.35
C GLU A 85 3.37 1.34 -12.44
N VAL A 86 2.76 0.94 -11.30
CA VAL A 86 2.36 1.88 -10.26
C VAL A 86 3.32 1.73 -9.10
N ASP A 87 3.87 2.83 -8.63
CA ASP A 87 4.69 2.86 -7.42
C ASP A 87 3.83 3.27 -6.24
N VAL A 88 3.96 2.51 -5.16
CA VAL A 88 3.25 2.74 -3.90
C VAL A 88 4.30 3.09 -2.86
N GLU A 89 4.20 4.29 -2.31
CA GLU A 89 5.13 4.77 -1.30
C GLU A 89 4.38 4.98 0.01
N ALA A 90 4.94 4.49 1.10
CA ALA A 90 4.42 4.71 2.44
C ALA A 90 5.55 5.11 3.37
N GLU A 91 5.32 6.15 4.17
CA GLU A 91 6.28 6.66 5.14
C GLU A 91 5.67 6.59 6.53
N ARG A 92 6.38 5.96 7.46
CA ARG A 92 6.00 5.90 8.86
C ARG A 92 6.35 7.21 9.53
N LEU A 93 5.33 7.95 9.95
CA LEU A 93 5.49 9.25 10.61
C LEU A 93 5.66 9.12 12.11
N SER A 94 4.91 8.19 12.71
CA SER A 94 4.99 7.91 14.14
C SER A 94 4.42 6.55 14.44
N GLY A 95 4.71 6.03 15.62
CA GLY A 95 4.11 4.77 16.04
C GLY A 95 4.69 4.28 17.35
N ASP A 96 3.89 3.45 18.01
CA ASP A 96 4.29 2.71 19.21
C ASP A 96 3.90 1.24 19.05
N ALA A 97 3.81 0.50 20.16
CA ALA A 97 3.48 -0.92 20.14
C ALA A 97 2.05 -1.19 19.65
N ASN A 98 1.13 -0.21 19.74
CA ASN A 98 -0.29 -0.40 19.50
C ASN A 98 -0.81 0.36 18.28
N HIS A 99 -0.17 1.47 17.93
CA HIS A 99 -0.64 2.35 16.87
C HIS A 99 0.51 2.82 15.99
N VAL A 100 0.28 2.87 14.70
CA VAL A 100 1.25 3.36 13.72
C VAL A 100 0.53 4.33 12.79
N LEU A 101 1.17 5.45 12.51
CA LEU A 101 0.69 6.44 11.56
C LEU A 101 1.61 6.46 10.34
N TYR A 102 1.03 6.27 9.18
CA TYR A 102 1.72 6.35 7.90
C TYR A 102 1.12 7.44 7.02
N GLN A 103 1.97 8.01 6.20
CA GLN A 103 1.60 8.80 5.04
C GLN A 103 1.86 7.97 3.79
N PHE A 104 0.94 7.97 2.84
CA PHE A 104 1.10 7.22 1.60
C PHE A 104 0.70 8.05 0.38
#